data_d028389df786f30a0f2d215c6a684519
#
_entry.id   d028389df786f30a0f2d215c6a684519
#
_cell.length_a   1.000
_cell.length_b   1.000
_cell.length_c   1.000
_cell.angle_alpha   90.00
_cell.angle_beta   90.00
_cell.angle_gamma   90.00
#
_symmetry.space_group_name_H-M   'P 1'
#
loop_
_entity.id
_entity.type
_entity.pdbx_description
1 polymer ?
#
loop_
_entity_poly.entity_id
_entity_poly.type
_entity_poly.pdbx_seq_one_letter_code
_entity_poly.pdbx_strand_id
1 'polypeptide(L)'
;FLTAHSDNLMMLWLSAGVLVGLADGAGYLLTLSNCVKWFPERKGLISAFAIGSYGLGSLGFKFIDTQLLETVGLEKTFVIWGAIALLMIVFGATLMKDAPKQEVKTSNGVVEKDYTLAESMRKPQYWMLAVMFLTACMSGLYVIGVAKDIAQSLAHLDVVSAANAVTVISIANLSGRLVLGILS
;
A
#
# COMPACT_ATOMS: atom_id res chain seq x y z
N PHE A 1 -4.51 -5.60 17.23
CA PHE A 1 -4.89 -5.90 18.63
C PHE A 1 -4.55 -4.73 19.55
N LEU A 2 -3.30 -4.23 19.59
CA LEU A 2 -2.92 -3.09 20.42
C LEU A 2 -3.77 -1.84 20.15
N THR A 3 -4.10 -1.59 18.91
CA THR A 3 -4.94 -0.46 18.48
C THR A 3 -6.37 -0.57 19.03
N ALA A 4 -6.91 -1.78 19.13
CA ALA A 4 -8.25 -2.02 19.67
C ALA A 4 -8.37 -1.64 21.17
N HIS A 5 -7.25 -1.72 21.90
CA HIS A 5 -7.19 -1.43 23.35
C HIS A 5 -6.43 -0.12 23.64
N SER A 6 -6.47 0.83 22.71
CA SER A 6 -5.78 2.11 22.87
C SER A 6 -6.61 3.06 23.73
N ASP A 7 -6.18 3.30 24.98
CA ASP A 7 -6.85 4.19 25.94
C ASP A 7 -6.47 5.66 25.78
N ASN A 8 -5.42 5.96 25.01
CA ASN A 8 -4.97 7.32 24.77
C ASN A 8 -4.43 7.54 23.35
N LEU A 9 -4.39 8.81 22.93
CA LEU A 9 -3.96 9.23 21.60
C LEU A 9 -2.52 8.81 21.27
N MET A 10 -1.63 8.82 22.25
CA MET A 10 -0.22 8.45 22.04
C MET A 10 -0.08 6.95 21.75
N MET A 11 -0.82 6.11 22.45
CA MET A 11 -0.87 4.68 22.22
C MET A 11 -1.47 4.37 20.83
N LEU A 12 -2.50 5.10 20.41
CA LEU A 12 -3.08 5.00 19.09
C LEU A 12 -2.05 5.36 17.99
N TRP A 13 -1.32 6.45 18.14
CA TRP A 13 -0.29 6.84 17.19
C TRP A 13 0.85 5.82 17.07
N LEU A 14 1.29 5.28 18.20
CA LEU A 14 2.34 4.26 18.19
C LEU A 14 1.85 2.94 17.59
N SER A 15 0.67 2.47 17.95
CA SER A 15 0.15 1.18 17.49
C SER A 15 -0.35 1.24 16.04
N ALA A 16 -1.22 2.19 15.71
CA ALA A 16 -1.80 2.31 14.37
C ALA A 16 -0.90 3.09 13.39
N GLY A 17 -0.20 4.12 13.87
CA GLY A 17 0.68 4.91 13.01
C GLY A 17 2.02 4.22 12.76
N VAL A 18 2.79 3.98 13.82
CA VAL A 18 4.17 3.50 13.68
C VAL A 18 4.23 2.00 13.40
N LEU A 19 3.63 1.16 14.26
CA LEU A 19 3.75 -0.29 14.12
C LEU A 19 3.04 -0.82 12.88
N VAL A 20 1.80 -0.39 12.64
CA VAL A 20 1.06 -0.82 11.44
C VAL A 20 1.71 -0.25 10.19
N GLY A 21 2.14 1.02 10.20
CA GLY A 21 2.82 1.63 9.07
C GLY A 21 4.14 0.96 8.69
N LEU A 22 4.96 0.55 9.67
CA LEU A 22 6.18 -0.23 9.42
C LEU A 22 5.87 -1.63 8.87
N ALA A 23 4.88 -2.31 9.44
CA ALA A 23 4.49 -3.64 8.98
C ALA A 23 3.92 -3.60 7.55
N ASP A 24 3.07 -2.63 7.26
CA ASP A 24 2.47 -2.43 5.95
C ASP A 24 3.51 -2.07 4.89
N GLY A 25 4.40 -1.12 5.19
CA GLY A 25 5.50 -0.74 4.31
C GLY A 25 6.45 -1.90 4.01
N ALA A 26 6.82 -2.69 5.02
CA ALA A 26 7.66 -3.87 4.84
C ALA A 26 6.97 -4.93 3.97
N GLY A 27 5.70 -5.25 4.25
CA GLY A 27 4.91 -6.22 3.50
C GLY A 27 4.73 -5.81 2.05
N TYR A 28 4.42 -4.53 1.81
CA TYR A 28 4.30 -3.96 0.48
C TYR A 28 5.60 -4.10 -0.33
N LEU A 29 6.73 -3.67 0.23
CA LEU A 29 8.03 -3.72 -0.45
C LEU A 29 8.50 -5.15 -0.71
N LEU A 30 8.33 -6.07 0.24
CA LEU A 30 8.68 -7.47 0.08
C LEU A 30 7.88 -8.11 -1.06
N THR A 31 6.57 -7.92 -1.06
CA THR A 31 5.69 -8.47 -2.09
C THR A 31 6.03 -7.91 -3.46
N LEU A 32 6.15 -6.59 -3.59
CA LEU A 32 6.47 -5.92 -4.84
C LEU A 32 7.85 -6.37 -5.37
N SER A 33 8.87 -6.36 -4.52
CA SER A 33 10.23 -6.78 -4.88
C SER A 33 10.26 -8.23 -5.35
N ASN A 34 9.56 -9.12 -4.64
CA ASN A 34 9.49 -10.53 -5.03
C ASN A 34 8.78 -10.71 -6.38
N CYS A 35 7.63 -10.07 -6.58
CA CYS A 35 6.89 -10.12 -7.85
C CYS A 35 7.75 -9.64 -9.04
N VAL A 36 8.47 -8.55 -8.87
CA VAL A 36 9.35 -8.01 -9.93
C VAL A 36 10.53 -8.94 -10.23
N LYS A 37 11.06 -9.64 -9.22
CA LYS A 37 12.13 -10.63 -9.41
C LYS A 37 11.67 -11.88 -10.17
N TRP A 38 10.42 -12.29 -10.01
CA TRP A 38 9.85 -13.42 -10.75
C TRP A 38 9.61 -13.10 -12.23
N PHE A 39 9.30 -11.84 -12.56
CA PHE A 39 8.95 -11.42 -13.93
C PHE A 39 9.77 -10.21 -14.38
N PRO A 40 11.09 -10.37 -14.56
CA PRO A 40 12.01 -9.27 -14.87
C PRO A 40 11.78 -8.64 -16.23
N GLU A 41 11.17 -9.39 -17.17
CA GLU A 41 10.91 -8.90 -18.54
C GLU A 41 9.69 -7.94 -18.61
N ARG A 42 8.83 -7.95 -17.56
CA ARG A 42 7.60 -7.17 -17.49
C ARG A 42 7.47 -6.43 -16.16
N LYS A 43 8.57 -5.84 -15.71
CA LYS A 43 8.64 -5.18 -14.39
C LYS A 43 7.54 -4.13 -14.18
N GLY A 44 7.28 -3.29 -15.20
CA GLY A 44 6.26 -2.23 -15.13
C GLY A 44 4.86 -2.79 -14.96
N LEU A 45 4.48 -3.74 -15.78
CA LEU A 45 3.15 -4.37 -15.73
C LEU A 45 2.94 -5.09 -14.39
N ILE A 46 3.91 -5.87 -13.94
CA ILE A 46 3.82 -6.65 -12.68
C ILE A 46 3.76 -5.70 -11.48
N SER A 47 4.58 -4.63 -11.48
CA SER A 47 4.51 -3.60 -10.44
C SER A 47 3.13 -2.93 -10.41
N ALA A 48 2.58 -2.58 -11.58
CA ALA A 48 1.27 -1.98 -11.68
C ALA A 48 0.15 -2.90 -11.15
N PHE A 49 0.24 -4.21 -11.45
CA PHE A 49 -0.68 -5.21 -10.92
C PHE A 49 -0.58 -5.37 -9.41
N ALA A 50 0.64 -5.51 -8.87
CA ALA A 50 0.86 -5.68 -7.44
C ALA A 50 0.36 -4.46 -6.65
N ILE A 51 0.71 -3.26 -7.11
CA ILE A 51 0.28 -2.01 -6.46
C ILE A 51 -1.22 -1.77 -6.66
N GLY A 52 -1.75 -2.13 -7.84
CA GLY A 52 -3.18 -2.04 -8.13
C GLY A 52 -4.03 -2.94 -7.24
N SER A 53 -3.60 -4.17 -7.03
CA SER A 53 -4.26 -5.13 -6.13
C SER A 53 -4.31 -4.63 -4.69
N TYR A 54 -3.24 -3.97 -4.23
CA TYR A 54 -3.22 -3.32 -2.92
C TYR A 54 -4.30 -2.23 -2.82
N GLY A 55 -4.46 -1.40 -3.85
CA GLY A 55 -5.51 -0.37 -3.90
C GLY A 55 -6.93 -0.92 -3.94
N LEU A 56 -7.15 -2.09 -4.59
CA LEU A 56 -8.46 -2.75 -4.63
C LEU A 56 -8.91 -3.30 -3.27
N GLY A 57 -7.97 -3.61 -2.37
CA GLY A 57 -8.30 -4.07 -1.03
C GLY A 57 -9.27 -3.13 -0.32
N SER A 58 -9.03 -1.84 -0.38
CA SER A 58 -9.88 -0.83 0.27
C SER A 58 -11.33 -0.83 -0.23
N LEU A 59 -11.57 -1.18 -1.48
CA LEU A 59 -12.92 -1.25 -2.05
C LEU A 59 -13.69 -2.47 -1.54
N GLY A 60 -13.04 -3.63 -1.47
CA GLY A 60 -13.68 -4.85 -0.98
C GLY A 60 -14.00 -4.79 0.52
N PHE A 61 -13.06 -4.28 1.29
CA PHE A 61 -13.19 -4.23 2.75
C PHE A 61 -14.16 -3.17 3.25
N LYS A 62 -14.39 -2.09 2.51
CA LYS A 62 -15.31 -1.01 2.89
C LYS A 62 -16.70 -1.53 3.29
N PHE A 63 -17.27 -2.47 2.54
CA PHE A 63 -18.61 -3.00 2.83
C PHE A 63 -18.61 -3.87 4.09
N ILE A 64 -17.56 -4.68 4.27
CA ILE A 64 -17.41 -5.54 5.45
C ILE A 64 -17.20 -4.68 6.69
N ASP A 65 -16.36 -3.63 6.60
CA ASP A 65 -16.10 -2.71 7.70
C ASP A 65 -17.36 -2.00 8.18
N THR A 66 -18.19 -1.51 7.25
CA THR A 66 -19.43 -0.82 7.61
C THR A 66 -20.35 -1.76 8.39
N GLN A 67 -20.53 -2.99 7.93
CA GLN A 67 -21.36 -3.99 8.62
C GLN A 67 -20.79 -4.39 9.99
N LEU A 68 -19.49 -4.59 10.08
CA LEU A 68 -18.84 -4.92 11.35
C LEU A 68 -18.95 -3.79 12.37
N LEU A 69 -18.72 -2.54 11.95
CA LEU A 69 -18.81 -1.37 12.83
C LEU A 69 -20.22 -1.22 13.41
N GLU A 70 -21.26 -1.44 12.60
CA GLU A 70 -22.65 -1.34 13.02
C GLU A 70 -23.06 -2.50 13.95
N THR A 71 -22.54 -3.71 13.72
CA THR A 71 -22.97 -4.91 14.45
C THR A 71 -22.19 -5.18 15.72
N VAL A 72 -20.86 -5.02 15.70
CA VAL A 72 -19.97 -5.42 16.83
C VAL A 72 -19.22 -4.27 17.47
N GLY A 73 -19.26 -3.07 16.89
CA GLY A 73 -18.58 -1.88 17.37
C GLY A 73 -17.10 -1.82 17.00
N LEU A 74 -16.48 -0.67 17.28
CA LEU A 74 -15.14 -0.33 16.79
C LEU A 74 -14.04 -1.28 17.32
N GLU A 75 -14.02 -1.54 18.61
CA GLU A 75 -13.00 -2.36 19.26
C GLU A 75 -12.96 -3.79 18.70
N LYS A 76 -14.12 -4.44 18.64
CA LYS A 76 -14.24 -5.81 18.13
C LYS A 76 -13.94 -5.87 16.63
N THR A 77 -14.28 -4.85 15.87
CA THR A 77 -13.95 -4.75 14.44
C THR A 77 -12.44 -4.79 14.25
N PHE A 78 -11.65 -4.02 15.01
CA PHE A 78 -10.19 -4.08 14.96
C PHE A 78 -9.61 -5.44 15.36
N VAL A 79 -10.21 -6.12 16.34
CA VAL A 79 -9.77 -7.47 16.74
C VAL A 79 -10.05 -8.48 15.63
N ILE A 80 -11.23 -8.45 15.02
CA ILE A 80 -11.61 -9.33 13.91
C ILE A 80 -10.66 -9.11 12.72
N TRP A 81 -10.44 -7.86 12.34
CA TRP A 81 -9.50 -7.51 11.26
C TRP A 81 -8.08 -7.95 11.56
N GLY A 82 -7.62 -7.76 12.79
CA GLY A 82 -6.31 -8.22 13.22
C GLY A 82 -6.16 -9.75 13.09
N ALA A 83 -7.20 -10.52 13.42
CA ALA A 83 -7.20 -11.96 13.26
C ALA A 83 -7.21 -12.38 11.77
N ILE A 84 -8.06 -11.78 10.96
CA ILE A 84 -8.13 -12.06 9.51
C ILE A 84 -6.78 -11.72 8.85
N ALA A 85 -6.22 -10.54 9.12
CA ALA A 85 -4.95 -10.11 8.58
C ALA A 85 -3.80 -11.06 8.97
N LEU A 86 -3.76 -11.48 10.24
CA LEU A 86 -2.76 -12.45 10.72
C LEU A 86 -2.85 -13.76 9.95
N LEU A 87 -4.04 -14.33 9.79
CA LEU A 87 -4.24 -15.56 9.05
C LEU A 87 -3.85 -15.42 7.58
N MET A 88 -4.24 -14.32 6.94
CA MET A 88 -3.89 -14.06 5.54
C MET A 88 -2.38 -13.86 5.34
N ILE A 89 -1.72 -13.13 6.25
CA ILE A 89 -0.27 -12.91 6.19
C ILE A 89 0.49 -14.23 6.39
N VAL A 90 0.11 -15.03 7.39
CA VAL A 90 0.73 -16.34 7.63
C VAL A 90 0.53 -17.25 6.42
N PHE A 91 -0.69 -17.34 5.90
CA PHE A 91 -0.98 -18.11 4.71
C PHE A 91 -0.18 -17.63 3.50
N GLY A 92 -0.16 -16.33 3.23
CA GLY A 92 0.63 -15.72 2.15
C GLY A 92 2.14 -15.98 2.29
N ALA A 93 2.66 -15.91 3.52
CA ALA A 93 4.07 -16.19 3.81
C ALA A 93 4.46 -17.65 3.50
N THR A 94 3.57 -18.61 3.74
CA THR A 94 3.83 -20.01 3.38
C THR A 94 3.86 -20.28 1.89
N LEU A 95 3.16 -19.45 1.10
CA LEU A 95 3.14 -19.54 -0.36
C LEU A 95 4.28 -18.76 -1.02
N MET A 96 4.89 -17.82 -0.30
CA MET A 96 5.96 -16.99 -0.83
C MET A 96 7.23 -17.81 -1.04
N LYS A 97 7.77 -17.81 -2.25
CA LYS A 97 9.03 -18.43 -2.61
C LYS A 97 9.97 -17.38 -3.17
N ASP A 98 11.25 -17.51 -2.85
CA ASP A 98 12.26 -16.66 -3.45
C ASP A 98 12.34 -16.90 -4.96
N ALA A 99 12.46 -15.83 -5.71
CA ALA A 99 12.69 -15.92 -7.14
C ALA A 99 14.05 -16.59 -7.42
N PRO A 100 14.16 -17.40 -8.49
CA PRO A 100 15.43 -17.97 -8.91
C PRO A 100 16.48 -16.86 -9.05
N LYS A 101 17.71 -17.11 -8.58
CA LYS A 101 18.82 -16.18 -8.80
C LYS A 101 19.00 -16.01 -10.30
N GLN A 102 18.69 -14.83 -10.80
CA GLN A 102 18.96 -14.51 -12.19
C GLN A 102 20.45 -14.23 -12.36
N GLU A 103 21.05 -14.89 -13.33
CA GLU A 103 22.38 -14.48 -13.80
C GLU A 103 22.26 -13.03 -14.29
N VAL A 104 23.16 -12.18 -13.80
CA VAL A 104 23.22 -10.77 -14.18
C VAL A 104 23.37 -10.70 -15.70
N LYS A 105 22.28 -10.46 -16.42
CA LYS A 105 22.35 -10.22 -17.86
C LYS A 105 23.10 -8.92 -18.06
N THR A 106 24.31 -9.02 -18.57
CA THR A 106 25.10 -7.88 -19.00
C THR A 106 24.41 -7.25 -20.19
N SER A 107 23.52 -6.31 -19.96
CA SER A 107 22.96 -5.51 -21.06
C SER A 107 23.99 -4.44 -21.38
N ASN A 108 24.51 -4.49 -22.60
CA ASN A 108 25.47 -3.53 -23.18
C ASN A 108 26.82 -3.36 -22.44
N GLY A 109 27.37 -4.42 -21.83
CA GLY A 109 28.72 -4.38 -21.26
C GLY A 109 28.86 -3.57 -19.96
N VAL A 110 27.77 -3.01 -19.46
CA VAL A 110 27.72 -2.32 -18.16
C VAL A 110 27.24 -3.32 -17.11
N VAL A 111 28.13 -3.68 -16.20
CA VAL A 111 27.77 -4.46 -15.02
C VAL A 111 26.94 -3.54 -14.13
N GLU A 112 25.62 -3.80 -14.00
CA GLU A 112 24.80 -3.12 -13.01
C GLU A 112 25.35 -3.43 -11.63
N LYS A 113 25.94 -2.43 -11.00
CA LYS A 113 26.51 -2.56 -9.66
C LYS A 113 25.39 -2.51 -8.64
N ASP A 114 25.16 -3.62 -7.97
CA ASP A 114 24.29 -3.65 -6.80
C ASP A 114 24.92 -2.87 -5.65
N TYR A 115 24.16 -1.92 -5.10
CA TYR A 115 24.59 -1.12 -3.96
C TYR A 115 23.98 -1.69 -2.68
N THR A 116 24.81 -1.81 -1.66
CA THR A 116 24.31 -2.09 -0.31
C THR A 116 23.52 -0.89 0.23
N LEU A 117 22.66 -1.11 1.24
CA LEU A 117 21.90 -0.04 1.85
C LEU A 117 22.77 1.11 2.34
N ALA A 118 23.90 0.77 3.00
CA ALA A 118 24.84 1.76 3.51
C ALA A 118 25.49 2.61 2.40
N GLU A 119 25.82 2.00 1.25
CA GLU A 119 26.34 2.70 0.09
C GLU A 119 25.28 3.58 -0.56
N SER A 120 24.03 3.09 -0.67
CA SER A 120 22.90 3.83 -1.22
C SER A 120 22.60 5.08 -0.40
N MET A 121 22.55 4.97 0.93
CA MET A 121 22.29 6.10 1.84
C MET A 121 23.36 7.19 1.79
N ARG A 122 24.56 6.88 1.33
CA ARG A 122 25.65 7.87 1.13
C ARG A 122 25.49 8.67 -0.16
N LYS A 123 24.58 8.27 -1.05
CA LYS A 123 24.36 8.94 -2.34
C LYS A 123 23.24 9.95 -2.26
N PRO A 124 23.44 11.19 -2.75
CA PRO A 124 22.40 12.21 -2.74
C PRO A 124 21.15 11.80 -3.55
N GLN A 125 21.33 10.99 -4.60
CA GLN A 125 20.23 10.47 -5.41
C GLN A 125 19.24 9.64 -4.61
N TYR A 126 19.71 8.88 -3.62
CA TYR A 126 18.84 8.13 -2.71
C TYR A 126 17.90 9.06 -1.94
N TRP A 127 18.42 10.13 -1.37
CA TRP A 127 17.61 11.08 -0.61
C TRP A 127 16.66 11.90 -1.48
N MET A 128 17.09 12.27 -2.68
CA MET A 128 16.20 12.93 -3.65
C MET A 128 15.00 12.05 -4.01
N LEU A 129 15.25 10.77 -4.32
CA LEU A 129 14.18 9.80 -4.60
C LEU A 129 13.29 9.58 -3.37
N ALA A 130 13.86 9.49 -2.17
CA ALA A 130 13.12 9.34 -0.93
C ALA A 130 12.18 10.52 -0.68
N VAL A 131 12.66 11.77 -0.87
CA VAL A 131 11.84 12.98 -0.71
C VAL A 131 10.75 13.04 -1.78
N MET A 132 11.06 12.75 -3.04
CA MET A 132 10.06 12.71 -4.11
C MET A 132 8.96 11.68 -3.82
N PHE A 133 9.35 10.48 -3.40
CA PHE A 133 8.41 9.41 -3.06
C PHE A 133 7.54 9.78 -1.85
N LEU A 134 8.16 10.32 -0.80
CA LEU A 134 7.45 10.81 0.38
C LEU A 134 6.41 11.87 0.02
N THR A 135 6.80 12.87 -0.76
CA THR A 135 5.91 13.96 -1.18
C THR A 135 4.74 13.44 -2.02
N ALA A 136 5.01 12.53 -2.96
CA ALA A 136 3.98 11.93 -3.79
C ALA A 136 3.00 11.08 -2.97
N CYS A 137 3.51 10.27 -2.02
CA CYS A 137 2.67 9.46 -1.14
C CYS A 137 1.82 10.33 -0.20
N MET A 138 2.41 11.36 0.42
CA MET A 138 1.67 12.28 1.30
C MET A 138 0.56 13.00 0.56
N SER A 139 0.84 13.50 -0.65
CA SER A 139 -0.17 14.18 -1.48
C SER A 139 -1.32 13.23 -1.83
N GLY A 140 -1.02 12.02 -2.29
CA GLY A 140 -2.04 11.04 -2.67
C GLY A 140 -2.90 10.58 -1.50
N LEU A 141 -2.28 10.26 -0.36
CA LEU A 141 -2.99 9.84 0.85
C LEU A 141 -3.85 10.95 1.44
N TYR A 142 -3.36 12.20 1.41
CA TYR A 142 -4.11 13.35 1.86
C TYR A 142 -5.38 13.53 1.03
N VAL A 143 -5.26 13.54 -0.30
CA VAL A 143 -6.43 13.69 -1.20
C VAL A 143 -7.46 12.58 -0.96
N ILE A 144 -7.03 11.32 -0.84
CA ILE A 144 -7.93 10.20 -0.57
C ILE A 144 -8.60 10.38 0.80
N GLY A 145 -7.84 10.79 1.83
CA GLY A 145 -8.35 10.96 3.19
C GLY A 145 -9.42 12.04 3.31
N VAL A 146 -9.24 13.16 2.60
CA VAL A 146 -10.18 14.30 2.67
C VAL A 146 -11.22 14.33 1.55
N ALA A 147 -11.16 13.40 0.60
CA ALA A 147 -12.03 13.41 -0.58
C ALA A 147 -13.52 13.38 -0.21
N LYS A 148 -13.90 12.60 0.81
CA LYS A 148 -15.27 12.54 1.31
C LYS A 148 -15.71 13.87 1.89
N ASP A 149 -14.88 14.49 2.70
CA ASP A 149 -15.20 15.76 3.36
C ASP A 149 -15.29 16.90 2.34
N ILE A 150 -14.41 16.92 1.34
CA ILE A 150 -14.47 17.85 0.21
C ILE A 150 -15.77 17.65 -0.59
N ALA A 151 -16.14 16.41 -0.88
CA ALA A 151 -17.35 16.11 -1.62
C ALA A 151 -18.62 16.57 -0.87
N GLN A 152 -18.63 16.45 0.45
CA GLN A 152 -19.74 16.93 1.27
C GLN A 152 -19.75 18.45 1.45
N SER A 153 -18.60 19.06 1.75
CA SER A 153 -18.52 20.47 2.12
C SER A 153 -18.51 21.42 0.93
N LEU A 154 -17.84 21.09 -0.16
CA LEU A 154 -17.69 21.92 -1.35
C LEU A 154 -18.71 21.58 -2.45
N ALA A 155 -18.93 20.30 -2.71
CA ALA A 155 -19.85 19.85 -3.74
C ALA A 155 -21.28 19.60 -3.21
N HIS A 156 -21.51 19.77 -1.90
CA HIS A 156 -22.81 19.58 -1.23
C HIS A 156 -23.45 18.22 -1.53
N LEU A 157 -22.62 17.19 -1.73
CA LEU A 157 -23.12 15.84 -1.99
C LEU A 157 -23.63 15.18 -0.69
N ASP A 158 -24.64 14.35 -0.83
CA ASP A 158 -25.10 13.49 0.27
C ASP A 158 -24.01 12.49 0.68
N VAL A 159 -24.15 11.91 1.87
CA VAL A 159 -23.15 11.00 2.46
C VAL A 159 -22.81 9.82 1.56
N VAL A 160 -23.80 9.26 0.87
CA VAL A 160 -23.64 8.10 -0.03
C VAL A 160 -22.87 8.50 -1.29
N SER A 161 -23.26 9.60 -1.92
CA SER A 161 -22.57 10.13 -3.11
C SER A 161 -21.14 10.57 -2.80
N ALA A 162 -20.89 11.18 -1.64
CA ALA A 162 -19.56 11.54 -1.19
C ALA A 162 -18.67 10.29 -0.95
N ALA A 163 -19.23 9.21 -0.41
CA ALA A 163 -18.52 7.93 -0.27
C ALA A 163 -18.19 7.30 -1.63
N ASN A 164 -19.05 7.49 -2.64
CA ASN A 164 -18.79 7.02 -4.01
C ASN A 164 -17.65 7.81 -4.69
N ALA A 165 -17.42 9.08 -4.34
CA ALA A 165 -16.28 9.85 -4.84
C ALA A 165 -14.95 9.17 -4.49
N VAL A 166 -14.79 8.63 -3.29
CA VAL A 166 -13.60 7.86 -2.88
C VAL A 166 -13.43 6.60 -3.74
N THR A 167 -14.54 5.94 -4.07
CA THR A 167 -14.54 4.76 -4.96
C THR A 167 -14.03 5.11 -6.36
N VAL A 168 -14.52 6.22 -6.93
CA VAL A 168 -14.08 6.72 -8.25
C VAL A 168 -12.60 7.06 -8.24
N ILE A 169 -12.10 7.73 -7.19
CA ILE A 169 -10.68 8.04 -7.03
C ILE A 169 -9.83 6.74 -6.98
N SER A 170 -10.29 5.73 -6.27
CA SER A 170 -9.58 4.44 -6.17
C SER A 170 -9.51 3.73 -7.53
N ILE A 171 -10.60 3.72 -8.29
CA ILE A 171 -10.64 3.15 -9.64
C ILE A 171 -9.73 3.93 -10.60
N ALA A 172 -9.77 5.27 -10.57
CA ALA A 172 -8.91 6.12 -11.37
C ALA A 172 -7.43 5.90 -11.06
N ASN A 173 -7.09 5.75 -9.77
CA ASN A 173 -5.73 5.45 -9.33
C ASN A 173 -5.24 4.09 -9.85
N LEU A 174 -6.08 3.05 -9.77
CA LEU A 174 -5.79 1.74 -10.33
C LEU A 174 -5.58 1.82 -11.84
N SER A 175 -6.52 2.45 -12.56
CA SER A 175 -6.47 2.58 -14.02
C SER A 175 -5.21 3.30 -14.47
N GLY A 176 -4.85 4.41 -13.83
CA GLY A 176 -3.63 5.16 -14.12
C GLY A 176 -2.36 4.31 -13.95
N ARG A 177 -2.29 3.51 -12.89
CA ARG A 177 -1.15 2.62 -12.64
C ARG A 177 -1.04 1.52 -13.70
N LEU A 178 -2.17 0.91 -14.11
CA LEU A 178 -2.18 -0.13 -15.14
C LEU A 178 -1.76 0.44 -16.49
N VAL A 179 -2.30 1.60 -16.89
CA VAL A 179 -1.93 2.26 -18.16
C VAL A 179 -0.44 2.58 -18.17
N LEU A 180 0.10 3.20 -17.13
CA LEU A 180 1.52 3.52 -17.05
C LEU A 180 2.39 2.26 -16.96
N GLY A 181 1.94 1.21 -16.29
CA GLY A 181 2.66 -0.06 -16.21
C GLY A 181 2.72 -0.84 -17.54
N ILE A 182 1.70 -0.65 -18.41
CA ILE A 182 1.71 -1.24 -19.75
C ILE A 182 2.62 -0.44 -20.70
N LEU A 183 2.67 0.88 -20.50
CA LEU A 183 3.47 1.77 -21.37
C LEU A 183 4.96 1.79 -21.00
N SER A 184 5.36 1.33 -19.81
CA SER A 184 6.75 1.28 -19.35
C SER A 184 7.44 -0.02 -19.71
#